data_ec23f8f4f441bbf010dbed1572794474
#
_entry.id   ec23f8f4f441bbf010dbed1572794474
#
_cell.length_a   1.000
_cell.length_b   1.000
_cell.length_c   1.000
_cell.angle_alpha   90.00
_cell.angle_beta   90.00
_cell.angle_gamma   90.00
#
_symmetry.space_group_name_H-M   'P 1'
#
loop_
_entity.id
_entity.type
_entity.pdbx_description
1 polymer ?
#
loop_
_entity_poly.entity_id
_entity_poly.type
_entity_poly.pdbx_seq_one_letter_code
_entity_poly.pdbx_strand_id
1 'polypeptide(L)'
;LDKTLLGASWIPHLPGDTVAERIKAEKKIRSEVNVPLKTRATALIDLLTGFGTTAVRSHVDIDPDIGLAHLEVILALREEMRERLSIELVAFPQSGVAAAPGTAELLNEAMKLGVENIGGLDPAAIDGDVEGQLDLVFGLAERYGAGIDIHLHDGGELGIYELEQIAERCR
;
A
#
# COMPACT_ATOMS: atom_id res chain seq x y z
N LEU A 1 -1.02 -0.08 8.54
CA LEU A 1 -2.10 0.33 9.47
C LEU A 1 -3.49 -0.02 8.96
N ASP A 2 -3.77 0.17 7.69
CA ASP A 2 -5.12 -0.01 7.11
C ASP A 2 -5.60 -1.47 7.09
N LYS A 3 -4.68 -2.43 7.02
CA LYS A 3 -4.98 -3.88 6.97
C LYS A 3 -5.04 -4.55 8.33
N THR A 4 -4.71 -3.85 9.41
CA THR A 4 -4.71 -4.48 10.74
C THR A 4 -6.09 -5.03 11.12
N LEU A 5 -6.11 -6.21 11.73
CA LEU A 5 -7.30 -6.85 12.29
C LEU A 5 -7.34 -6.75 13.82
N LEU A 6 -6.44 -5.96 14.41
CA LEU A 6 -6.36 -5.82 15.86
C LEU A 6 -7.66 -5.26 16.42
N GLY A 7 -8.22 -5.95 17.44
CA GLY A 7 -9.52 -5.64 18.01
C GLY A 7 -10.73 -6.26 17.30
N ALA A 8 -10.54 -6.89 16.14
CA ALA A 8 -11.55 -7.72 15.50
C ALA A 8 -11.53 -9.15 16.05
N SER A 9 -12.60 -9.91 15.79
CA SER A 9 -12.59 -11.36 16.05
C SER A 9 -11.48 -12.02 15.25
N TRP A 10 -10.88 -13.08 15.83
CA TRP A 10 -9.85 -13.82 15.13
C TRP A 10 -10.39 -14.44 13.83
N ILE A 11 -9.67 -14.23 12.74
CA ILE A 11 -9.98 -14.77 11.42
C ILE A 11 -8.85 -15.73 11.03
N PRO A 12 -9.16 -16.99 10.65
CA PRO A 12 -8.13 -17.92 10.22
C PRO A 12 -7.45 -17.43 8.94
N HIS A 13 -6.15 -17.72 8.83
CA HIS A 13 -5.41 -17.44 7.60
C HIS A 13 -6.05 -18.19 6.43
N LEU A 14 -6.37 -17.46 5.37
CA LEU A 14 -6.85 -18.06 4.12
C LEU A 14 -5.63 -18.45 3.28
N PRO A 15 -5.54 -19.72 2.82
CA PRO A 15 -4.45 -20.15 1.98
C PRO A 15 -4.47 -19.42 0.63
N GLY A 16 -3.30 -19.22 0.07
CA GLY A 16 -3.10 -18.67 -1.27
C GLY A 16 -1.66 -18.93 -1.70
N ASP A 17 -1.49 -19.61 -2.85
CA ASP A 17 -0.18 -19.98 -3.37
C ASP A 17 0.49 -18.79 -4.11
N THR A 18 -0.31 -17.89 -4.64
CA THR A 18 0.15 -16.70 -5.36
C THR A 18 -0.16 -15.39 -4.63
N VAL A 19 0.55 -14.33 -4.97
CA VAL A 19 0.28 -12.97 -4.44
C VAL A 19 -1.14 -12.53 -4.79
N ALA A 20 -1.59 -12.77 -6.03
CA ALA A 20 -2.94 -12.43 -6.49
C ALA A 20 -4.05 -13.13 -5.68
N GLU A 21 -3.86 -14.41 -5.32
CA GLU A 21 -4.82 -15.14 -4.48
C GLU A 21 -4.87 -14.57 -3.05
N ARG A 22 -3.73 -14.19 -2.50
CA ARG A 22 -3.65 -13.54 -1.18
C ARG A 22 -4.34 -12.20 -1.17
N ILE A 23 -4.16 -11.38 -2.21
CA ILE A 23 -4.86 -10.10 -2.39
C ILE A 23 -6.37 -10.31 -2.42
N LYS A 24 -6.86 -11.30 -3.18
CA LYS A 24 -8.28 -11.63 -3.24
C LYS A 24 -8.84 -12.07 -1.88
N ALA A 25 -8.10 -12.91 -1.16
CA ALA A 25 -8.47 -13.35 0.19
C ALA A 25 -8.53 -12.16 1.17
N GLU A 26 -7.56 -11.26 1.10
CA GLU A 26 -7.49 -10.06 1.93
C GLU A 26 -8.67 -9.09 1.66
N LYS A 27 -9.02 -8.86 0.38
CA LYS A 27 -10.20 -8.06 0.01
C LYS A 27 -11.49 -8.63 0.59
N LYS A 28 -11.64 -9.96 0.59
CA LYS A 28 -12.77 -10.65 1.21
C LYS A 28 -12.81 -10.39 2.72
N ILE A 29 -11.70 -10.61 3.42
CA ILE A 29 -11.59 -10.35 4.87
C ILE A 29 -11.95 -8.89 5.16
N ARG A 30 -11.39 -7.94 4.41
CA ARG A 30 -11.65 -6.51 4.56
C ARG A 30 -13.14 -6.18 4.48
N SER A 31 -13.88 -6.81 3.58
CA SER A 31 -15.33 -6.59 3.44
C SER A 31 -16.17 -7.18 4.57
N GLU A 32 -15.65 -8.14 5.32
CA GLU A 32 -16.34 -8.86 6.39
C GLU A 32 -16.02 -8.29 7.79
N VAL A 33 -14.96 -7.47 7.93
CA VAL A 33 -14.56 -6.92 9.23
C VAL A 33 -15.50 -5.81 9.67
N ASN A 34 -16.21 -6.03 10.78
CA ASN A 34 -17.20 -5.09 11.33
C ASN A 34 -16.61 -4.02 12.27
N VAL A 35 -15.31 -4.09 12.59
CA VAL A 35 -14.63 -3.08 13.42
C VAL A 35 -14.11 -1.96 12.52
N PRO A 36 -14.48 -0.69 12.78
CA PRO A 36 -14.04 0.44 11.97
C PRO A 36 -12.51 0.51 11.84
N LEU A 37 -12.02 0.89 10.65
CA LEU A 37 -10.60 1.03 10.38
C LEU A 37 -9.89 1.91 11.42
N LYS A 38 -10.45 3.08 11.72
CA LYS A 38 -9.87 3.99 12.72
C LYS A 38 -9.64 3.29 14.07
N THR A 39 -10.62 2.52 14.54
CA THR A 39 -10.52 1.79 15.82
C THR A 39 -9.40 0.76 15.78
N ARG A 40 -9.32 -0.04 14.71
CA ARG A 40 -8.28 -1.06 14.55
C ARG A 40 -6.88 -0.46 14.44
N ALA A 41 -6.74 0.59 13.63
CA ALA A 41 -5.47 1.28 13.44
C ALA A 41 -5.00 1.99 14.73
N THR A 42 -5.90 2.63 15.48
CA THR A 42 -5.59 3.22 16.78
C THR A 42 -5.09 2.16 17.76
N ALA A 43 -5.77 1.02 17.86
CA ALA A 43 -5.34 -0.07 18.75
C ALA A 43 -3.93 -0.58 18.39
N LEU A 44 -3.62 -0.67 17.08
CA LEU A 44 -2.28 -1.06 16.65
C LEU A 44 -1.23 0.01 17.00
N ILE A 45 -1.54 1.29 16.80
CA ILE A 45 -0.64 2.39 17.18
C ILE A 45 -0.38 2.38 18.68
N ASP A 46 -1.41 2.20 19.51
CA ASP A 46 -1.25 2.11 20.97
C ASP A 46 -0.35 0.95 21.37
N LEU A 47 -0.52 -0.21 20.71
CA LEU A 47 0.34 -1.37 20.95
C LEU A 47 1.80 -1.08 20.57
N LEU A 48 2.05 -0.55 19.36
CA LEU A 48 3.38 -0.25 18.86
C LEU A 48 4.10 0.78 19.74
N THR A 49 3.42 1.88 20.07
CA THR A 49 3.99 2.92 20.94
C THR A 49 4.22 2.41 22.37
N GLY A 50 3.38 1.49 22.86
CA GLY A 50 3.58 0.81 24.14
C GLY A 50 4.87 -0.05 24.18
N PHE A 51 5.32 -0.53 23.02
CA PHE A 51 6.62 -1.23 22.87
C PHE A 51 7.79 -0.30 22.52
N GLY A 52 7.56 1.01 22.48
CA GLY A 52 8.62 2.00 22.24
C GLY A 52 8.83 2.36 20.76
N THR A 53 7.90 1.98 19.86
CA THR A 53 7.97 2.40 18.46
C THR A 53 7.72 3.91 18.37
N THR A 54 8.61 4.64 17.70
CA THR A 54 8.55 6.10 17.52
C THR A 54 8.28 6.52 16.08
N ALA A 55 8.51 5.63 15.12
CA ALA A 55 8.25 5.87 13.70
C ALA A 55 7.84 4.61 12.98
N VAL A 56 6.92 4.74 12.02
CA VAL A 56 6.47 3.65 11.15
C VAL A 56 6.31 4.15 9.72
N ARG A 57 6.59 3.28 8.74
CA ARG A 57 6.11 3.44 7.36
C ARG A 57 4.92 2.51 7.17
N SER A 58 3.82 3.03 6.65
CA SER A 58 2.59 2.28 6.45
C SER A 58 2.12 2.37 5.01
N HIS A 59 2.03 1.22 4.35
CA HIS A 59 1.34 1.09 3.08
C HIS A 59 -0.16 1.22 3.32
N VAL A 60 -0.82 1.98 2.45
CA VAL A 60 -2.28 2.14 2.44
C VAL A 60 -2.78 1.79 1.06
N ASP A 61 -3.69 0.81 0.99
CA ASP A 61 -4.25 0.34 -0.27
C ASP A 61 -4.99 1.46 -1.00
N ILE A 62 -4.66 1.61 -2.27
CA ILE A 62 -5.33 2.48 -3.22
C ILE A 62 -5.83 1.60 -4.37
N ASP A 63 -7.12 1.36 -4.43
CA ASP A 63 -7.72 0.59 -5.50
C ASP A 63 -9.18 1.03 -5.76
N PRO A 64 -9.76 0.70 -6.94
CA PRO A 64 -11.11 1.13 -7.30
C PRO A 64 -12.23 0.66 -6.34
N ASP A 65 -12.02 -0.43 -5.59
CA ASP A 65 -13.02 -0.97 -4.67
C ASP A 65 -13.24 -0.07 -3.45
N ILE A 66 -12.18 0.60 -3.00
CA ILE A 66 -12.21 1.45 -1.80
C ILE A 66 -11.87 2.91 -2.06
N GLY A 67 -11.37 3.23 -3.26
CA GLY A 67 -10.93 4.58 -3.60
C GLY A 67 -9.85 5.08 -2.63
N LEU A 68 -10.07 6.25 -2.05
CA LEU A 68 -9.20 6.88 -1.06
C LEU A 68 -9.70 6.75 0.38
N ALA A 69 -10.80 6.03 0.63
CA ALA A 69 -11.45 6.00 1.94
C ALA A 69 -10.52 5.54 3.08
N HIS A 70 -9.68 4.54 2.83
CA HIS A 70 -8.69 4.09 3.82
C HIS A 70 -7.60 5.16 4.04
N LEU A 71 -7.12 5.78 2.96
CA LEU A 71 -6.10 6.82 3.04
C LEU A 71 -6.58 8.02 3.86
N GLU A 72 -7.80 8.49 3.63
CA GLU A 72 -8.38 9.62 4.37
C GLU A 72 -8.44 9.34 5.88
N VAL A 73 -8.83 8.13 6.28
CA VAL A 73 -8.85 7.71 7.69
C VAL A 73 -7.44 7.69 8.29
N ILE A 74 -6.46 7.15 7.55
CA ILE A 74 -5.07 7.05 8.07
C ILE A 74 -4.39 8.42 8.09
N LEU A 75 -4.66 9.32 7.12
CA LEU A 75 -4.18 10.70 7.15
C LEU A 75 -4.71 11.46 8.38
N ALA A 76 -6.00 11.34 8.68
CA ALA A 76 -6.59 11.95 9.88
C ALA A 76 -5.96 11.37 11.15
N LEU A 77 -5.76 10.06 11.21
CA LEU A 77 -5.13 9.40 12.34
C LEU A 77 -3.66 9.79 12.51
N ARG A 78 -2.91 9.93 11.42
CA ARG A 78 -1.52 10.44 11.42
C ARG A 78 -1.44 11.79 12.12
N GLU A 79 -2.35 12.72 11.79
CA GLU A 79 -2.38 14.04 12.42
C GLU A 79 -2.76 13.97 13.90
N GLU A 80 -3.73 13.14 14.27
CA GLU A 80 -4.14 12.93 15.67
C GLU A 80 -2.98 12.36 16.51
N MET A 81 -2.13 11.52 15.93
CA MET A 81 -1.06 10.79 16.63
C MET A 81 0.33 11.43 16.51
N ARG A 82 0.46 12.56 15.83
CA ARG A 82 1.76 13.18 15.48
C ARG A 82 2.71 13.41 16.65
N GLU A 83 2.19 13.63 17.86
CA GLU A 83 3.00 13.84 19.08
C GLU A 83 3.51 12.50 19.67
N ARG A 84 2.98 11.37 19.20
CA ARG A 84 3.27 10.03 19.75
C ARG A 84 4.03 9.15 18.78
N LEU A 85 3.73 9.26 17.49
CA LEU A 85 4.24 8.37 16.46
C LEU A 85 4.42 9.13 15.15
N SER A 86 5.60 9.10 14.58
CA SER A 86 5.82 9.54 13.20
C SER A 86 5.31 8.50 12.23
N ILE A 87 4.38 8.87 11.36
CA ILE A 87 3.78 7.95 10.37
C ILE A 87 4.09 8.45 8.97
N GLU A 88 4.91 7.72 8.25
CA GLU A 88 5.18 7.90 6.82
C GLU A 88 4.26 6.98 6.03
N LEU A 89 3.64 7.49 4.96
CA LEU A 89 2.64 6.75 4.19
C LEU A 89 3.17 6.40 2.80
N VAL A 90 2.71 5.26 2.31
CA VAL A 90 2.90 4.80 0.93
C VAL A 90 1.53 4.62 0.31
N ALA A 91 1.23 5.34 -0.78
CA ALA A 91 0.05 5.09 -1.61
C ALA A 91 0.30 3.81 -2.42
N PHE A 92 -0.38 2.72 -2.09
CA PHE A 92 0.00 1.39 -2.54
C PHE A 92 -1.04 0.75 -3.47
N PRO A 93 -0.69 0.46 -4.75
CA PRO A 93 -1.60 -0.16 -5.71
C PRO A 93 -1.69 -1.68 -5.50
N GLN A 94 -2.31 -2.12 -4.40
CA GLN A 94 -2.40 -3.53 -4.03
C GLN A 94 -3.01 -4.42 -5.11
N SER A 95 -3.87 -3.87 -5.97
CA SER A 95 -4.55 -4.61 -7.05
C SER A 95 -3.87 -4.45 -8.40
N GLY A 96 -2.69 -3.81 -8.43
CA GLY A 96 -2.03 -3.38 -9.66
C GLY A 96 -2.57 -2.06 -10.19
N VAL A 97 -1.97 -1.60 -11.27
CA VAL A 97 -2.36 -0.37 -11.99
C VAL A 97 -3.08 -0.73 -13.29
N ALA A 98 -2.45 -1.52 -14.15
CA ALA A 98 -3.05 -2.00 -15.39
C ALA A 98 -4.13 -3.06 -15.13
N ALA A 99 -3.90 -3.95 -14.15
CA ALA A 99 -4.85 -4.97 -13.74
C ALA A 99 -6.12 -4.41 -13.06
N ALA A 100 -6.05 -3.19 -12.50
CA ALA A 100 -7.15 -2.51 -11.83
C ALA A 100 -7.38 -1.11 -12.42
N PRO A 101 -8.09 -0.97 -13.54
CA PRO A 101 -8.34 0.31 -14.20
C PRO A 101 -8.97 1.36 -13.28
N GLY A 102 -8.43 2.59 -13.29
CA GLY A 102 -8.79 3.68 -12.38
C GLY A 102 -7.80 3.85 -11.22
N THR A 103 -6.90 2.89 -10.97
CA THR A 103 -5.90 3.00 -9.91
C THR A 103 -4.90 4.13 -10.18
N ALA A 104 -4.53 4.37 -11.43
CA ALA A 104 -3.58 5.44 -11.79
C ALA A 104 -4.09 6.83 -11.38
N GLU A 105 -5.36 7.12 -11.64
CA GLU A 105 -6.02 8.35 -11.25
C GLU A 105 -6.11 8.48 -9.72
N LEU A 106 -6.46 7.39 -9.04
CA LEU A 106 -6.53 7.35 -7.58
C LEU A 106 -5.16 7.57 -6.93
N LEU A 107 -4.10 6.98 -7.47
CA LEU A 107 -2.72 7.21 -7.02
C LEU A 107 -2.34 8.68 -7.16
N ASN A 108 -2.64 9.30 -8.32
CA ASN A 108 -2.40 10.72 -8.51
C ASN A 108 -3.17 11.60 -7.50
N GLU A 109 -4.43 11.26 -7.19
CA GLU A 109 -5.20 11.97 -6.15
C GLU A 109 -4.61 11.71 -4.75
N ALA A 110 -4.17 10.50 -4.44
CA ALA A 110 -3.50 10.19 -3.17
C ALA A 110 -2.23 11.04 -2.97
N MET A 111 -1.42 11.18 -4.02
CA MET A 111 -0.21 12.02 -3.97
C MET A 111 -0.52 13.50 -3.73
N LYS A 112 -1.63 14.02 -4.28
CA LYS A 112 -2.09 15.40 -3.99
C LYS A 112 -2.45 15.62 -2.52
N LEU A 113 -2.83 14.56 -1.80
CA LEU A 113 -3.13 14.63 -0.36
C LEU A 113 -1.86 14.66 0.50
N GLY A 114 -0.67 14.63 -0.09
CA GLY A 114 0.61 14.76 0.61
C GLY A 114 1.11 13.46 1.23
N VAL A 115 0.92 12.35 0.53
CA VAL A 115 1.56 11.07 0.86
C VAL A 115 3.04 11.14 0.47
N GLU A 116 3.92 10.63 1.32
CA GLU A 116 5.37 10.77 1.16
C GLU A 116 5.96 9.83 0.10
N ASN A 117 5.32 8.68 -0.12
CA ASN A 117 5.83 7.68 -1.05
C ASN A 117 4.72 7.13 -1.94
N ILE A 118 5.10 6.78 -3.18
CA ILE A 118 4.26 6.00 -4.07
C ILE A 118 4.75 4.55 -4.10
N GLY A 119 3.81 3.61 -4.06
CA GLY A 119 4.09 2.18 -4.11
C GLY A 119 4.00 1.58 -5.51
N GLY A 120 4.53 0.37 -5.63
CA GLY A 120 4.36 -0.54 -6.76
C GLY A 120 4.33 -1.98 -6.26
N LEU A 121 3.75 -2.88 -7.04
CA LEU A 121 3.65 -4.30 -6.70
C LEU A 121 3.78 -5.18 -7.92
N ASP A 122 4.80 -6.05 -7.95
CA ASP A 122 5.02 -7.10 -8.95
C ASP A 122 4.56 -6.68 -10.37
N PRO A 123 5.25 -5.73 -11.02
CA PRO A 123 4.79 -5.14 -12.29
C PRO A 123 4.54 -6.19 -13.39
N ALA A 124 5.33 -7.27 -13.40
CA ALA A 124 5.15 -8.36 -14.35
C ALA A 124 4.01 -9.31 -13.93
N ALA A 125 4.02 -9.83 -12.70
CA ALA A 125 3.06 -10.87 -12.29
C ALA A 125 1.66 -10.33 -12.03
N ILE A 126 1.51 -9.09 -11.54
CA ILE A 126 0.21 -8.50 -11.24
C ILE A 126 -0.35 -7.73 -12.44
N ASP A 127 0.45 -6.84 -13.04
CA ASP A 127 -0.02 -5.98 -14.14
C ASP A 127 0.23 -6.57 -15.53
N GLY A 128 1.22 -7.45 -15.69
CA GLY A 128 1.69 -7.90 -17.00
C GLY A 128 2.30 -6.77 -17.83
N ASP A 129 2.61 -5.64 -17.21
CA ASP A 129 3.10 -4.42 -17.85
C ASP A 129 4.15 -3.74 -16.95
N VAL A 130 5.39 -4.21 -17.05
CA VAL A 130 6.50 -3.70 -16.23
C VAL A 130 6.76 -2.22 -16.51
N GLU A 131 6.84 -1.87 -17.79
CA GLU A 131 7.16 -0.49 -18.18
C GLU A 131 6.04 0.48 -17.79
N GLY A 132 4.79 0.13 -18.07
CA GLY A 132 3.65 0.99 -17.76
C GLY A 132 3.48 1.26 -16.26
N GLN A 133 3.64 0.23 -15.41
CA GLN A 133 3.57 0.47 -13.96
C GLN A 133 4.76 1.32 -13.48
N LEU A 134 5.98 1.00 -13.90
CA LEU A 134 7.17 1.74 -13.47
C LEU A 134 7.15 3.20 -13.99
N ASP A 135 6.76 3.44 -15.23
CA ASP A 135 6.65 4.79 -15.78
C ASP A 135 5.63 5.63 -15.01
N LEU A 136 4.50 5.05 -14.61
CA LEU A 136 3.52 5.73 -13.76
C LEU A 136 4.11 6.04 -12.38
N VAL A 137 4.70 5.05 -11.72
CA VAL A 137 5.24 5.20 -10.34
C VAL A 137 6.35 6.25 -10.33
N PHE A 138 7.33 6.14 -11.21
CA PHE A 138 8.44 7.09 -11.28
C PHE A 138 7.97 8.49 -11.72
N GLY A 139 7.04 8.56 -12.69
CA GLY A 139 6.48 9.84 -13.15
C GLY A 139 5.67 10.57 -12.06
N LEU A 140 4.92 9.85 -11.21
CA LEU A 140 4.25 10.45 -10.07
C LEU A 140 5.25 10.83 -8.97
N ALA A 141 6.25 10.01 -8.68
CA ALA A 141 7.29 10.32 -7.72
C ALA A 141 8.04 11.60 -8.10
N GLU A 142 8.44 11.75 -9.35
CA GLU A 142 9.09 12.96 -9.86
C GLU A 142 8.17 14.19 -9.75
N ARG A 143 6.91 14.05 -10.18
CA ARG A 143 5.93 15.15 -10.17
C ARG A 143 5.68 15.72 -8.77
N TYR A 144 5.65 14.86 -7.75
CA TYR A 144 5.32 15.25 -6.38
C TYR A 144 6.54 15.34 -5.45
N GLY A 145 7.75 15.02 -5.94
CA GLY A 145 8.96 14.97 -5.13
C GLY A 145 8.89 13.86 -4.06
N ALA A 146 8.23 12.76 -4.37
CA ALA A 146 7.95 11.67 -3.44
C ALA A 146 9.01 10.56 -3.53
N GLY A 147 9.10 9.75 -2.46
CA GLY A 147 9.84 8.51 -2.49
C GLY A 147 9.10 7.40 -3.24
N ILE A 148 9.81 6.32 -3.54
CA ILE A 148 9.27 5.11 -4.18
C ILE A 148 9.48 3.91 -3.28
N ASP A 149 8.45 3.07 -3.16
CA ASP A 149 8.47 1.84 -2.35
C ASP A 149 7.78 0.72 -3.14
N ILE A 150 8.57 -0.12 -3.82
CA ILE A 150 8.07 -1.20 -4.68
C ILE A 150 8.29 -2.54 -4.02
N HIS A 151 7.25 -3.38 -3.97
CA HIS A 151 7.32 -4.76 -3.54
C HIS A 151 7.50 -5.69 -4.75
N LEU A 152 8.53 -6.52 -4.72
CA LEU A 152 8.81 -7.53 -5.73
C LEU A 152 8.83 -8.92 -5.08
N HIS A 153 7.98 -9.82 -5.56
CA HIS A 153 7.93 -11.22 -5.14
C HIS A 153 8.32 -12.17 -6.29
N ASP A 154 8.43 -11.65 -7.51
CA ASP A 154 8.85 -12.42 -8.67
C ASP A 154 10.28 -12.92 -8.50
N GLY A 155 10.49 -14.21 -8.72
CA GLY A 155 11.77 -14.85 -8.53
C GLY A 155 12.53 -15.08 -9.83
N GLY A 156 13.83 -15.45 -9.71
CA GLY A 156 14.67 -15.85 -10.84
C GLY A 156 14.93 -14.71 -11.81
N GLU A 157 14.95 -15.03 -13.12
CA GLU A 157 15.28 -14.08 -14.18
C GLU A 157 14.26 -12.94 -14.29
N LEU A 158 12.99 -13.20 -13.98
CA LEU A 158 11.94 -12.18 -14.02
C LEU A 158 12.21 -11.08 -12.97
N GLY A 159 12.46 -11.47 -11.73
CA GLY A 159 12.78 -10.49 -10.67
C GLY A 159 14.07 -9.72 -10.94
N ILE A 160 15.07 -10.36 -11.57
CA ILE A 160 16.29 -9.66 -12.00
C ILE A 160 15.97 -8.61 -13.07
N TYR A 161 15.15 -8.97 -14.06
CA TYR A 161 14.72 -8.04 -15.10
C TYR A 161 13.98 -6.82 -14.51
N GLU A 162 13.04 -7.04 -13.59
CA GLU A 162 12.32 -5.95 -12.92
C GLU A 162 13.26 -5.03 -12.15
N LEU A 163 14.22 -5.59 -11.40
CA LEU A 163 15.25 -4.82 -10.70
C LEU A 163 16.13 -4.00 -11.65
N GLU A 164 16.49 -4.53 -12.81
CA GLU A 164 17.23 -3.81 -13.84
C GLU A 164 16.41 -2.63 -14.38
N GLN A 165 15.10 -2.83 -14.66
CA GLN A 165 14.21 -1.77 -15.11
C GLN A 165 14.05 -0.64 -14.08
N ILE A 166 13.97 -0.99 -12.80
CA ILE A 166 13.95 -0.03 -11.68
C ILE A 166 15.27 0.73 -11.62
N ALA A 167 16.40 0.01 -11.66
CA ALA A 167 17.74 0.61 -11.57
C ALA A 167 18.03 1.58 -12.73
N GLU A 168 17.53 1.30 -13.93
CA GLU A 168 17.65 2.19 -15.09
C GLU A 168 16.90 3.52 -14.86
N ARG A 169 15.74 3.49 -14.24
CA ARG A 169 14.93 4.69 -13.91
C ARG A 169 15.46 5.50 -12.73
N CYS A 170 16.32 4.90 -11.90
CA CYS A 170 16.98 5.60 -10.78
C CYS A 170 18.22 6.43 -11.21
N ARG A 171 18.64 6.36 -12.47
CA ARG A 171 19.82 7.08 -12.99
C ARG A 171 19.46 8.45 -13.52
#